data_465a59ba3558320b04cc62e34f6d5ad4
#
_entry.id   465a59ba3558320b04cc62e34f6d5ad4
#
_cell.length_a   1.000
_cell.length_b   1.000
_cell.length_c   1.000
_cell.angle_alpha   90.00
_cell.angle_beta   90.00
_cell.angle_gamma   90.00
#
_symmetry.space_group_name_H-M   'P 1'
#
loop_
_entity.id
_entity.type
_entity.pdbx_description
1 polymer ?
#
loop_
_entity_poly.entity_id
_entity_poly.type
_entity_poly.pdbx_seq_one_letter_code
_entity_poly.pdbx_strand_id
1 'polypeptide(L)'
;MIKMHKILGSLLLLISAPVLSLSTASVNQSWFYPGDQVVLTISSNGNNIIFPSIQAIEENPVLYTSNAQKISIINNQRSRQSSKSFVIKPHESLTIPAYTVMVDGSEQTTQPIEITLKQPTQTKAGDDHILEIETNKQTMFLGDELELKVTFKERKSPSMGDQVSIIMPEVKGLLFIKKPKSNQTTDEDYNIHTLIYRVSADDFGNFTIPSVVANIAKRSNNVFGGFSSLGQTDRIKKIHSNSLTLKVKPLPEALRIFGNLKIKANIDKANIKQGQALNLTITIYGQGNFEDIEKYHLDIENTTVYSDESEFSYNQWQQKFAIVADQNFTIPSFTLDYFDKNTQRKKSVTTQSIDVQVEGAQAVQKIA
;
A
#
# COMPACT_ATOMS: atom_id res chain seq x y z
N MET A 1 76.38 48.96 46.13
CA MET A 1 75.94 49.03 44.73
C MET A 1 74.76 48.06 44.58
N ILE A 2 73.53 48.54 44.73
CA ILE A 2 72.35 47.68 44.66
C ILE A 2 71.64 47.96 43.32
N LYS A 3 71.61 46.96 42.46
CA LYS A 3 70.93 47.04 41.17
C LYS A 3 69.39 46.76 41.35
N MET A 4 68.64 47.77 41.07
CA MET A 4 67.20 47.74 41.08
C MET A 4 66.70 47.16 39.75
N HIS A 5 66.00 45.96 39.76
CA HIS A 5 65.39 45.38 38.60
C HIS A 5 63.95 45.93 38.51
N LYS A 6 63.67 46.57 37.38
CA LYS A 6 62.28 47.00 37.03
C LYS A 6 61.49 45.78 36.51
N ILE A 7 60.46 45.39 37.22
CA ILE A 7 59.51 44.39 36.77
C ILE A 7 58.45 45.11 35.90
N LEU A 8 58.48 44.82 34.60
CA LEU A 8 57.49 45.31 33.63
C LEU A 8 56.33 44.33 33.65
N GLY A 9 55.22 44.64 34.31
CA GLY A 9 54.01 43.85 34.32
C GLY A 9 53.25 43.98 33.01
N SER A 10 53.23 42.91 32.24
CA SER A 10 52.41 42.79 31.00
C SER A 10 50.96 42.52 31.38
N LEU A 11 50.10 43.49 31.18
CA LEU A 11 48.64 43.38 31.37
C LEU A 11 48.05 42.63 30.14
N LEU A 12 47.76 41.34 30.27
CA LEU A 12 47.10 40.54 29.25
C LEU A 12 45.62 40.87 29.24
N LEU A 13 45.18 41.70 28.28
CA LEU A 13 43.74 41.93 28.01
C LEU A 13 43.16 40.66 27.41
N LEU A 14 42.38 39.90 28.16
CA LEU A 14 41.49 38.84 27.69
C LEU A 14 40.33 39.50 26.93
N ILE A 15 40.43 39.59 25.63
CA ILE A 15 39.29 39.94 24.76
C ILE A 15 38.43 38.71 24.69
N SER A 16 37.32 38.70 25.46
CA SER A 16 36.27 37.72 25.29
C SER A 16 35.57 37.99 23.96
N ALA A 17 35.87 37.22 22.92
CA ALA A 17 35.13 37.25 21.68
C ALA A 17 33.65 36.84 21.98
N PRO A 18 32.67 37.61 21.54
CA PRO A 18 31.30 37.18 21.68
C PRO A 18 31.14 35.85 20.91
N VAL A 19 30.64 34.83 21.59
CA VAL A 19 30.20 33.58 20.94
C VAL A 19 28.98 33.97 20.08
N LEU A 20 29.21 34.25 18.81
CA LEU A 20 28.16 34.43 17.85
C LEU A 20 27.32 33.15 17.82
N SER A 21 26.10 33.26 18.30
CA SER A 21 25.09 32.22 18.17
C SER A 21 24.82 31.99 16.68
N LEU A 22 25.40 30.95 16.12
CA LEU A 22 25.26 30.64 14.68
C LEU A 22 23.95 29.89 14.46
N SER A 23 23.18 30.29 13.43
CA SER A 23 22.05 29.49 12.96
C SER A 23 22.54 28.17 12.40
N THR A 24 21.87 27.06 12.76
CA THR A 24 22.24 25.71 12.37
C THR A 24 21.17 25.05 11.55
N ALA A 25 21.58 24.31 10.54
CA ALA A 25 20.73 23.36 9.82
C ALA A 25 21.12 21.95 10.24
N SER A 26 20.15 21.08 10.34
CA SER A 26 20.33 19.66 10.60
C SER A 26 19.27 18.85 9.87
N VAL A 27 19.58 17.60 9.59
CA VAL A 27 18.61 16.64 9.03
C VAL A 27 18.39 15.50 10.03
N ASN A 28 17.20 14.91 10.00
CA ASN A 28 16.91 13.72 10.82
C ASN A 28 17.83 12.54 10.45
N GLN A 29 18.29 12.48 9.19
CA GLN A 29 19.22 11.47 8.69
C GLN A 29 19.99 12.01 7.47
N SER A 30 21.27 11.69 7.37
CA SER A 30 22.13 12.08 6.25
C SER A 30 22.08 11.11 5.06
N TRP A 31 21.29 10.08 5.15
CA TRP A 31 21.02 9.13 4.08
C TRP A 31 19.56 8.66 4.16
N PHE A 32 19.00 8.23 3.03
CA PHE A 32 17.61 7.80 2.96
C PHE A 32 17.46 6.69 1.92
N TYR A 33 16.35 5.95 2.00
CA TYR A 33 15.95 4.98 0.97
C TYR A 33 14.86 5.57 0.06
N PRO A 34 14.63 4.99 -1.14
CA PRO A 34 13.54 5.42 -2.01
C PRO A 34 12.21 5.48 -1.26
N GLY A 35 11.54 6.62 -1.35
CA GLY A 35 10.25 6.84 -0.69
C GLY A 35 10.32 7.34 0.76
N ASP A 36 11.48 7.41 1.38
CA ASP A 36 11.63 8.00 2.71
C ASP A 36 11.41 9.52 2.70
N GLN A 37 10.97 10.03 3.84
CA GLN A 37 10.91 11.47 4.08
C GLN A 37 12.18 11.91 4.80
N VAL A 38 12.72 13.06 4.37
CA VAL A 38 13.82 13.74 5.05
C VAL A 38 13.29 15.03 5.67
N VAL A 39 13.64 15.27 6.92
CA VAL A 39 13.26 16.45 7.67
C VAL A 39 14.48 17.35 7.83
N LEU A 40 14.47 18.48 7.13
CA LEU A 40 15.43 19.57 7.38
C LEU A 40 14.91 20.42 8.55
N THR A 41 15.73 20.62 9.57
CA THR A 41 15.42 21.51 10.69
C THR A 41 16.43 22.63 10.75
N ILE A 42 15.96 23.88 10.63
CA ILE A 42 16.76 25.08 10.82
C ILE A 42 16.48 25.63 12.20
N SER A 43 17.50 25.83 13.00
CA SER A 43 17.42 26.28 14.39
C SER A 43 18.28 27.51 14.63
N SER A 44 17.80 28.45 15.41
CA SER A 44 18.54 29.63 15.83
C SER A 44 18.17 30.07 17.24
N ASN A 45 19.08 30.80 17.86
CA ASN A 45 18.90 31.40 19.19
C ASN A 45 18.77 32.93 19.01
N GLY A 46 17.71 33.51 19.56
CA GLY A 46 17.46 34.96 19.50
C GLY A 46 16.05 35.30 19.96
N ASN A 47 15.76 36.61 20.04
CA ASN A 47 14.44 37.11 20.44
C ASN A 47 13.51 37.28 19.23
N ASN A 48 14.03 37.74 18.12
CA ASN A 48 13.29 37.93 16.87
C ASN A 48 13.98 37.13 15.75
N ILE A 49 13.36 35.99 15.35
CA ILE A 49 13.93 35.09 14.36
C ILE A 49 12.96 34.97 13.20
N ILE A 50 13.47 35.27 11.98
CA ILE A 50 12.72 35.12 10.73
C ILE A 50 13.41 34.02 9.91
N PHE A 51 12.74 32.89 9.82
CA PHE A 51 13.19 31.76 9.01
C PHE A 51 12.88 31.97 7.53
N PRO A 52 13.70 31.41 6.64
CA PRO A 52 13.42 31.45 5.19
C PRO A 52 12.09 30.77 4.84
N SER A 53 11.47 31.26 3.76
CA SER A 53 10.32 30.61 3.14
C SER A 53 10.84 29.65 2.07
N ILE A 54 10.80 28.34 2.35
CA ILE A 54 11.29 27.30 1.45
C ILE A 54 10.08 26.56 0.90
N GLN A 55 9.84 26.66 -0.41
CA GLN A 55 8.77 25.97 -1.13
C GLN A 55 9.24 24.62 -1.70
N ALA A 56 10.51 24.57 -2.08
CA ALA A 56 11.16 23.37 -2.55
C ALA A 56 12.64 23.37 -2.16
N ILE A 57 13.26 22.22 -2.05
CA ILE A 57 14.70 22.03 -1.90
C ILE A 57 15.18 21.34 -3.17
N GLU A 58 15.91 22.08 -4.03
CA GLU A 58 16.14 21.71 -5.42
C GLU A 58 14.80 21.38 -6.10
N GLU A 59 14.66 20.24 -6.76
CA GLU A 59 13.42 19.82 -7.44
C GLU A 59 12.39 19.15 -6.51
N ASN A 60 12.68 19.03 -5.20
CA ASN A 60 11.82 18.33 -4.25
C ASN A 60 10.91 19.33 -3.52
N PRO A 61 9.58 19.30 -3.75
CA PRO A 61 8.65 20.19 -3.07
C PRO A 61 8.60 19.91 -1.56
N VAL A 62 8.43 20.97 -0.77
CA VAL A 62 8.19 20.86 0.67
C VAL A 62 6.76 20.40 0.88
N LEU A 63 6.59 19.23 1.49
CA LEU A 63 5.29 18.60 1.73
C LEU A 63 4.52 19.29 2.86
N TYR A 64 5.22 19.61 3.94
CA TYR A 64 4.68 20.37 5.07
C TYR A 64 5.81 20.97 5.90
N THR A 65 5.46 21.95 6.76
CA THR A 65 6.39 22.61 7.68
C THR A 65 5.86 22.54 9.10
N SER A 66 6.77 22.57 10.07
CA SER A 66 6.42 22.72 11.49
C SER A 66 7.35 23.69 12.19
N ASN A 67 6.86 24.34 13.25
CA ASN A 67 7.65 25.23 14.09
C ASN A 67 7.72 24.68 15.50
N ALA A 68 8.89 24.81 16.14
CA ALA A 68 9.07 24.47 17.54
C ALA A 68 9.87 25.56 18.26
N GLN A 69 9.64 25.69 19.56
CA GLN A 69 10.34 26.64 20.41
C GLN A 69 10.74 25.95 21.70
N LYS A 70 12.01 26.11 22.09
CA LYS A 70 12.57 25.61 23.34
C LYS A 70 13.07 26.77 24.14
N ILE A 71 12.62 26.85 25.41
CA ILE A 71 13.12 27.81 26.38
C ILE A 71 13.93 27.02 27.41
N SER A 72 15.16 27.43 27.63
CA SER A 72 16.05 26.86 28.64
C SER A 72 16.45 27.94 29.67
N ILE A 73 16.42 27.60 30.96
CA ILE A 73 16.87 28.48 32.03
C ILE A 73 18.00 27.74 32.76
N ILE A 74 19.23 28.22 32.60
CA ILE A 74 20.41 27.67 33.26
C ILE A 74 21.09 28.81 34.08
N ASN A 75 21.32 28.62 35.32
CA ASN A 75 21.94 29.63 36.20
C ASN A 75 21.28 31.02 36.10
N ASN A 76 19.96 31.06 36.14
CA ASN A 76 19.16 32.27 35.98
C ASN A 76 19.29 33.00 34.63
N GLN A 77 19.99 32.42 33.66
CA GLN A 77 20.06 32.89 32.27
C GLN A 77 19.05 32.17 31.43
N ARG A 78 18.14 32.96 30.81
CA ARG A 78 17.11 32.44 29.91
C ARG A 78 17.64 32.46 28.47
N SER A 79 17.68 31.29 27.83
CA SER A 79 17.92 31.15 26.39
C SER A 79 16.67 30.66 25.66
N ARG A 80 16.41 31.23 24.49
CA ARG A 80 15.28 30.87 23.65
C ARG A 80 15.83 30.39 22.30
N GLN A 81 15.54 29.14 21.96
CA GLN A 81 15.84 28.56 20.66
C GLN A 81 14.53 28.35 19.91
N SER A 82 14.44 28.85 18.69
CA SER A 82 13.35 28.54 17.77
C SER A 82 13.87 27.69 16.63
N SER A 83 13.02 26.80 16.11
CA SER A 83 13.33 25.96 14.97
C SER A 83 12.15 25.87 14.03
N LYS A 84 12.45 25.74 12.74
CA LYS A 84 11.49 25.48 11.69
C LYS A 84 11.93 24.27 10.89
N SER A 85 11.04 23.29 10.76
CA SER A 85 11.29 22.05 10.05
C SER A 85 10.54 22.03 8.71
N PHE A 86 11.19 21.46 7.71
CA PHE A 86 10.69 21.32 6.34
C PHE A 86 10.81 19.85 5.95
N VAL A 87 9.73 19.25 5.51
CA VAL A 87 9.69 17.83 5.13
C VAL A 87 9.65 17.70 3.62
N ILE A 88 10.61 16.96 3.07
CA ILE A 88 10.70 16.62 1.64
C ILE A 88 10.73 15.11 1.45
N LYS A 89 10.47 14.66 0.22
CA LYS A 89 10.59 13.25 -0.19
C LYS A 89 11.51 13.18 -1.42
N PRO A 90 12.84 13.18 -1.21
CA PRO A 90 13.78 13.21 -2.30
C PRO A 90 13.82 11.88 -3.07
N HIS A 91 14.13 11.96 -4.37
CA HIS A 91 14.23 10.80 -5.26
C HIS A 91 15.68 10.42 -5.57
N GLU A 92 16.62 11.34 -5.32
CA GLU A 92 18.05 11.17 -5.57
C GLU A 92 18.89 11.87 -4.49
N SER A 93 20.18 11.54 -4.42
CA SER A 93 21.11 12.22 -3.54
C SER A 93 21.19 13.70 -3.92
N LEU A 94 21.16 14.57 -2.91
CA LEU A 94 21.20 16.01 -3.14
C LEU A 94 21.98 16.74 -2.03
N THR A 95 22.38 17.96 -2.31
CA THR A 95 22.95 18.87 -1.33
C THR A 95 21.91 19.91 -0.95
N ILE A 96 21.45 19.89 0.29
CA ILE A 96 20.59 20.94 0.84
C ILE A 96 21.43 22.21 0.94
N PRO A 97 21.05 23.33 0.26
CA PRO A 97 21.86 24.54 0.24
C PRO A 97 21.90 25.23 1.60
N ALA A 98 22.83 26.14 1.76
CA ALA A 98 22.87 27.05 2.90
C ALA A 98 21.68 28.02 2.84
N TYR A 99 21.06 28.30 4.00
CA TYR A 99 19.92 29.22 4.13
C TYR A 99 20.25 30.37 5.05
N THR A 100 19.77 31.55 4.69
CA THR A 100 19.89 32.76 5.52
C THR A 100 18.72 32.86 6.48
N VAL A 101 19.00 33.08 7.74
CA VAL A 101 18.07 33.34 8.85
C VAL A 101 18.33 34.74 9.38
N MET A 102 17.30 35.57 9.52
CA MET A 102 17.41 36.86 10.19
C MET A 102 17.24 36.66 11.70
N VAL A 103 18.23 37.05 12.49
CA VAL A 103 18.23 36.91 13.93
C VAL A 103 18.54 38.27 14.56
N ASP A 104 17.57 38.82 15.29
CA ASP A 104 17.67 40.12 15.96
C ASP A 104 18.20 41.24 15.03
N GLY A 105 17.78 41.20 13.73
CA GLY A 105 18.16 42.17 12.69
C GLY A 105 19.48 41.88 11.97
N SER A 106 20.17 40.77 12.29
CA SER A 106 21.42 40.36 11.64
C SER A 106 21.21 39.08 10.82
N GLU A 107 21.86 38.97 9.68
CA GLU A 107 21.84 37.77 8.84
C GLU A 107 22.80 36.71 9.37
N GLN A 108 22.31 35.48 9.46
CA GLN A 108 23.10 34.29 9.80
C GLN A 108 22.86 33.22 8.74
N THR A 109 23.91 32.59 8.27
CA THR A 109 23.81 31.57 7.21
C THR A 109 24.14 30.19 7.77
N THR A 110 23.31 29.22 7.44
CA THR A 110 23.56 27.82 7.80
C THR A 110 24.62 27.20 6.90
N GLN A 111 25.14 26.03 7.27
CA GLN A 111 26.01 25.24 6.41
C GLN A 111 25.16 24.36 5.47
N PRO A 112 25.62 24.07 4.23
CA PRO A 112 24.99 23.10 3.36
C PRO A 112 25.09 21.68 3.95
N ILE A 113 24.13 20.80 3.60
CA ILE A 113 24.08 19.41 4.10
C ILE A 113 23.92 18.46 2.93
N GLU A 114 24.83 17.51 2.82
CA GLU A 114 24.71 16.42 1.86
C GLU A 114 23.80 15.32 2.42
N ILE A 115 22.83 14.87 1.61
CA ILE A 115 22.01 13.69 1.88
C ILE A 115 22.14 12.69 0.74
N THR A 116 22.34 11.42 1.09
CA THR A 116 22.69 10.37 0.13
C THR A 116 21.55 9.35 0.01
N LEU A 117 21.13 9.08 -1.22
CA LEU A 117 20.23 7.96 -1.52
C LEU A 117 21.00 6.65 -1.39
N LYS A 118 20.54 5.76 -0.51
CA LYS A 118 21.04 4.39 -0.38
C LYS A 118 20.13 3.41 -1.11
N GLN A 119 20.73 2.46 -1.78
CA GLN A 119 19.99 1.33 -2.32
C GLN A 119 19.67 0.33 -1.19
N PRO A 120 18.48 -0.29 -1.22
CA PRO A 120 18.14 -1.34 -0.29
C PRO A 120 19.17 -2.48 -0.35
N THR A 121 19.64 -2.91 0.81
CA THR A 121 20.52 -4.09 0.91
C THR A 121 19.70 -5.26 1.44
N GLN A 122 19.74 -6.37 0.71
CA GLN A 122 19.10 -7.60 1.16
C GLN A 122 19.82 -8.13 2.42
N THR A 123 19.05 -8.56 3.42
CA THR A 123 19.58 -9.20 4.61
C THR A 123 20.16 -10.59 4.27
N LYS A 124 21.15 -11.02 5.04
CA LYS A 124 21.87 -12.29 4.83
C LYS A 124 21.72 -13.22 6.02
N ALA A 125 21.90 -14.50 5.77
CA ALA A 125 22.01 -15.49 6.84
C ALA A 125 23.13 -15.10 7.82
N GLY A 126 22.85 -15.17 9.11
CA GLY A 126 23.77 -14.76 10.17
C GLY A 126 23.65 -13.30 10.64
N ASP A 127 22.85 -12.46 9.97
CA ASP A 127 22.53 -11.13 10.47
C ASP A 127 21.68 -11.20 11.74
N ASP A 128 21.77 -10.18 12.60
CA ASP A 128 20.92 -10.11 13.82
C ASP A 128 19.43 -10.01 13.50
N HIS A 129 19.11 -9.41 12.35
CA HIS A 129 17.74 -9.32 11.85
C HIS A 129 17.74 -9.71 10.37
N ILE A 130 16.85 -10.62 10.00
CA ILE A 130 16.70 -11.12 8.64
C ILE A 130 15.26 -10.89 8.20
N LEU A 131 15.06 -10.37 7.00
CA LEU A 131 13.75 -10.18 6.39
C LEU A 131 13.75 -10.84 5.02
N GLU A 132 12.84 -11.76 4.80
CA GLU A 132 12.73 -12.54 3.57
C GLU A 132 11.29 -12.59 3.10
N ILE A 133 11.09 -12.61 1.78
CA ILE A 133 9.79 -12.88 1.19
C ILE A 133 9.88 -14.07 0.25
N GLU A 134 8.84 -14.89 0.26
CA GLU A 134 8.70 -16.05 -0.62
C GLU A 134 7.24 -16.24 -1.03
N THR A 135 7.01 -16.90 -2.16
CA THR A 135 5.67 -17.26 -2.62
C THR A 135 5.56 -18.76 -2.81
N ASN A 136 4.37 -19.30 -2.64
CA ASN A 136 4.08 -20.70 -2.90
C ASN A 136 4.07 -21.04 -4.41
N LYS A 137 3.94 -20.04 -5.29
CA LYS A 137 4.01 -20.17 -6.75
C LYS A 137 4.48 -18.87 -7.40
N GLN A 138 5.22 -18.96 -8.49
CA GLN A 138 5.71 -17.78 -9.26
C GLN A 138 4.84 -17.48 -10.48
N THR A 139 3.88 -18.32 -10.79
CA THR A 139 2.96 -18.14 -11.91
C THR A 139 1.55 -18.46 -11.47
N MET A 140 0.61 -17.59 -11.85
CA MET A 140 -0.83 -17.79 -11.62
C MET A 140 -1.64 -17.30 -12.83
N PHE A 141 -2.91 -17.67 -12.92
CA PHE A 141 -3.85 -17.05 -13.86
C PHE A 141 -4.51 -15.83 -13.23
N LEU A 142 -5.03 -14.94 -14.08
CA LEU A 142 -5.87 -13.83 -13.64
C LEU A 142 -7.02 -14.36 -12.76
N GLY A 143 -7.29 -13.70 -11.66
CA GLY A 143 -8.30 -14.14 -10.69
C GLY A 143 -7.87 -15.26 -9.72
N ASP A 144 -6.69 -15.87 -9.91
CA ASP A 144 -6.11 -16.77 -8.90
C ASP A 144 -5.60 -15.98 -7.69
N GLU A 145 -5.43 -16.71 -6.60
CA GLU A 145 -4.73 -16.22 -5.41
C GLU A 145 -3.43 -17.01 -5.20
N LEU A 146 -2.42 -16.33 -4.68
CA LEU A 146 -1.22 -16.95 -4.15
C LEU A 146 -0.98 -16.52 -2.70
N GLU A 147 -0.15 -17.27 -2.01
CA GLU A 147 0.34 -16.91 -0.68
C GLU A 147 1.73 -16.27 -0.80
N LEU A 148 1.84 -15.03 -0.31
CA LEU A 148 3.10 -14.34 -0.08
C LEU A 148 3.42 -14.43 1.41
N LYS A 149 4.51 -15.11 1.72
CA LYS A 149 5.03 -15.28 3.06
C LYS A 149 6.13 -14.26 3.31
N VAL A 150 5.97 -13.44 4.33
CA VAL A 150 6.97 -12.51 4.85
C VAL A 150 7.50 -13.09 6.15
N THR A 151 8.80 -13.37 6.19
CA THR A 151 9.48 -13.93 7.36
C THR A 151 10.46 -12.92 7.92
N PHE A 152 10.24 -12.52 9.17
CA PHE A 152 11.16 -11.72 9.95
C PHE A 152 11.80 -12.59 11.04
N LYS A 153 13.14 -12.60 11.09
CA LYS A 153 13.90 -13.33 12.11
C LYS A 153 14.70 -12.33 12.94
N GLU A 154 14.59 -12.42 14.24
CA GLU A 154 15.34 -11.65 15.22
C GLU A 154 16.25 -12.57 16.02
N ARG A 155 17.56 -12.31 16.03
CA ARG A 155 18.51 -13.11 16.81
C ARG A 155 18.14 -13.04 18.29
N LYS A 156 18.12 -14.17 18.95
CA LYS A 156 17.85 -14.26 20.38
C LYS A 156 18.87 -13.42 21.16
N SER A 157 18.37 -12.53 22.00
CA SER A 157 19.17 -11.66 22.86
C SER A 157 18.59 -11.67 24.28
N PRO A 158 19.44 -11.48 25.31
CA PRO A 158 18.96 -11.31 26.70
C PRO A 158 18.17 -10.02 26.92
N SER A 159 18.30 -9.05 26.01
CA SER A 159 17.53 -7.80 26.04
C SER A 159 16.08 -8.01 25.62
N MET A 160 15.17 -7.16 26.06
CA MET A 160 13.79 -7.14 25.58
C MET A 160 13.80 -6.90 24.06
N GLY A 161 13.01 -7.71 23.32
CA GLY A 161 12.92 -7.64 21.87
C GLY A 161 12.63 -6.26 21.33
N ASP A 162 13.12 -5.98 20.14
CA ASP A 162 12.95 -4.71 19.44
C ASP A 162 11.48 -4.51 19.00
N GLN A 163 11.05 -3.27 18.87
CA GLN A 163 9.76 -2.97 18.26
C GLN A 163 9.91 -2.97 16.74
N VAL A 164 9.17 -3.85 16.06
CA VAL A 164 9.27 -4.04 14.61
C VAL A 164 7.99 -3.63 13.91
N SER A 165 8.12 -2.87 12.84
CA SER A 165 7.03 -2.51 11.94
C SER A 165 7.39 -2.93 10.51
N ILE A 166 6.59 -3.81 9.91
CA ILE A 166 6.78 -4.29 8.54
C ILE A 166 5.90 -3.47 7.60
N ILE A 167 6.52 -2.91 6.57
CA ILE A 167 5.87 -2.06 5.56
C ILE A 167 5.85 -2.84 4.24
N MET A 168 4.64 -3.19 3.79
CA MET A 168 4.44 -3.83 2.50
C MET A 168 4.48 -2.81 1.37
N PRO A 169 5.13 -3.12 0.23
CA PRO A 169 5.09 -2.25 -0.94
C PRO A 169 3.71 -2.27 -1.60
N GLU A 170 3.33 -1.15 -2.18
CA GLU A 170 2.22 -1.09 -3.11
C GLU A 170 2.70 -1.49 -4.50
N VAL A 171 1.99 -2.40 -5.16
CA VAL A 171 2.28 -2.85 -6.52
C VAL A 171 1.02 -2.68 -7.35
N LYS A 172 1.08 -1.79 -8.35
CA LYS A 172 -0.05 -1.58 -9.25
C LYS A 172 -0.40 -2.89 -9.95
N GLY A 173 -1.66 -3.27 -9.93
CA GLY A 173 -2.17 -4.51 -10.52
C GLY A 173 -2.08 -5.74 -9.61
N LEU A 174 -1.55 -5.59 -8.37
CA LEU A 174 -1.59 -6.64 -7.34
C LEU A 174 -2.37 -6.16 -6.11
N LEU A 175 -3.27 -7.00 -5.64
CA LEU A 175 -4.09 -6.75 -4.46
C LEU A 175 -3.62 -7.62 -3.29
N PHE A 176 -3.17 -6.98 -2.21
CA PHE A 176 -2.79 -7.66 -0.96
C PHE A 176 -3.98 -7.65 -0.01
N ILE A 177 -4.49 -8.83 0.38
CA ILE A 177 -5.61 -8.92 1.31
C ILE A 177 -5.16 -8.48 2.71
N LYS A 178 -5.84 -7.47 3.27
CA LYS A 178 -5.40 -6.59 4.36
C LYS A 178 -5.08 -7.25 5.72
N LYS A 179 -5.50 -8.48 5.98
CA LYS A 179 -5.18 -9.17 7.25
C LYS A 179 -4.37 -10.41 6.97
N PRO A 180 -3.03 -10.37 7.12
CA PRO A 180 -2.22 -11.57 7.01
C PRO A 180 -2.52 -12.53 8.17
N LYS A 181 -2.35 -13.82 7.91
CA LYS A 181 -2.22 -14.80 8.99
C LYS A 181 -0.85 -14.60 9.63
N SER A 182 -0.81 -14.50 10.96
CA SER A 182 0.44 -14.32 11.71
C SER A 182 0.76 -15.60 12.47
N ASN A 183 2.03 -16.02 12.44
CA ASN A 183 2.57 -17.11 13.22
C ASN A 183 3.91 -16.72 13.84
N GLN A 184 4.20 -17.23 15.03
CA GLN A 184 5.46 -17.05 15.74
C GLN A 184 6.04 -18.40 16.10
N THR A 185 7.30 -18.58 15.76
CA THR A 185 8.09 -19.80 16.08
C THR A 185 9.48 -19.39 16.52
N THR A 186 10.27 -20.33 17.00
CA THR A 186 11.68 -20.12 17.33
C THR A 186 12.50 -21.28 16.79
N ASP A 187 13.73 -21.02 16.35
CA ASP A 187 14.75 -22.03 16.14
C ASP A 187 15.87 -21.89 17.19
N GLU A 188 17.05 -22.44 16.95
CA GLU A 188 18.17 -22.36 17.91
C GLU A 188 18.64 -20.91 18.13
N ASP A 189 18.74 -20.10 17.07
CA ASP A 189 19.35 -18.78 17.06
C ASP A 189 18.34 -17.62 17.04
N TYR A 190 17.12 -17.83 16.48
CA TYR A 190 16.20 -16.76 16.15
C TYR A 190 14.81 -16.96 16.74
N ASN A 191 14.17 -15.83 17.05
CA ASN A 191 12.72 -15.69 17.13
C ASN A 191 12.21 -15.38 15.72
N ILE A 192 11.22 -16.13 15.25
CA ILE A 192 10.74 -16.08 13.87
C ILE A 192 9.28 -15.62 13.85
N HIS A 193 9.01 -14.53 13.16
CA HIS A 193 7.68 -13.99 12.91
C HIS A 193 7.34 -14.15 11.44
N THR A 194 6.23 -14.82 11.15
CA THR A 194 5.77 -15.07 9.79
C THR A 194 4.43 -14.41 9.57
N LEU A 195 4.31 -13.62 8.49
CA LEU A 195 3.07 -13.04 8.01
C LEU A 195 2.75 -13.65 6.64
N ILE A 196 1.55 -14.21 6.49
CA ILE A 196 1.09 -14.81 5.24
C ILE A 196 -0.03 -13.96 4.68
N TYR A 197 0.25 -13.31 3.55
CA TYR A 197 -0.71 -12.52 2.78
C TYR A 197 -1.28 -13.36 1.65
N ARG A 198 -2.57 -13.19 1.37
CA ARG A 198 -3.14 -13.63 0.09
C ARG A 198 -3.00 -12.50 -0.90
N VAL A 199 -2.50 -12.82 -2.09
CA VAL A 199 -2.28 -11.86 -3.18
C VAL A 199 -3.05 -12.32 -4.38
N SER A 200 -3.85 -11.43 -4.96
CA SER A 200 -4.53 -11.60 -6.25
C SER A 200 -4.05 -10.52 -7.22
N ALA A 201 -4.39 -10.66 -8.49
CA ALA A 201 -4.09 -9.67 -9.52
C ALA A 201 -5.38 -9.23 -10.20
N ASP A 202 -5.47 -7.94 -10.52
CA ASP A 202 -6.55 -7.34 -11.31
C ASP A 202 -6.18 -7.18 -12.80
N ASP A 203 -4.91 -7.47 -13.15
CA ASP A 203 -4.40 -7.46 -14.51
C ASP A 203 -3.41 -8.61 -14.73
N PHE A 204 -3.12 -8.94 -15.99
CA PHE A 204 -2.15 -9.96 -16.36
C PHE A 204 -0.84 -9.32 -16.85
N GLY A 205 0.27 -10.03 -16.69
CA GLY A 205 1.60 -9.54 -17.04
C GLY A 205 2.69 -10.06 -16.12
N ASN A 206 3.86 -9.45 -16.21
CA ASN A 206 4.96 -9.69 -15.29
C ASN A 206 4.98 -8.59 -14.21
N PHE A 207 4.89 -9.00 -12.98
CA PHE A 207 4.93 -8.11 -11.82
C PHE A 207 6.21 -8.33 -11.04
N THR A 208 6.76 -7.26 -10.51
CA THR A 208 7.83 -7.34 -9.52
C THR A 208 7.28 -6.86 -8.19
N ILE A 209 7.33 -7.71 -7.18
CA ILE A 209 7.09 -7.34 -5.78
C ILE A 209 8.42 -6.81 -5.26
N PRO A 210 8.53 -5.49 -5.01
CA PRO A 210 9.77 -4.91 -4.50
C PRO A 210 10.10 -5.43 -3.10
N SER A 211 11.29 -5.14 -2.63
CA SER A 211 11.70 -5.47 -1.27
C SER A 211 10.73 -4.90 -0.24
N VAL A 212 10.32 -5.73 0.71
CA VAL A 212 9.59 -5.34 1.92
C VAL A 212 10.56 -4.68 2.88
N VAL A 213 10.12 -3.67 3.61
CA VAL A 213 10.90 -2.93 4.59
C VAL A 213 10.46 -3.31 6.00
N ALA A 214 11.40 -3.59 6.89
CA ALA A 214 11.14 -3.62 8.32
C ALA A 214 11.86 -2.47 9.02
N ASN A 215 11.11 -1.68 9.78
CA ASN A 215 11.62 -0.67 10.68
C ASN A 215 11.78 -1.28 12.07
N ILE A 216 13.00 -1.23 12.60
CA ILE A 216 13.36 -1.82 13.89
C ILE A 216 13.78 -0.69 14.82
N ALA A 217 12.97 -0.42 15.84
CA ALA A 217 13.25 0.53 16.89
C ALA A 217 13.72 -0.20 18.15
N LYS A 218 14.92 0.12 18.64
CA LYS A 218 15.42 -0.44 19.90
C LYS A 218 14.55 0.03 21.05
N ARG A 219 14.08 -0.90 21.85
CA ARG A 219 13.34 -0.57 23.07
C ARG A 219 14.30 0.05 24.07
N SER A 220 14.16 1.35 24.32
CA SER A 220 14.96 2.04 25.35
C SER A 220 14.35 1.77 26.73
N ASN A 221 15.17 1.19 27.62
CA ASN A 221 14.79 0.99 29.03
C ASN A 221 14.90 2.27 29.89
N ASN A 222 14.94 3.46 29.28
CA ASN A 222 15.01 4.71 30.03
C ASN A 222 13.68 5.00 30.74
N VAL A 223 13.52 4.44 31.94
CA VAL A 223 12.42 4.70 32.90
C VAL A 223 12.47 6.11 33.47
N PHE A 224 13.51 6.87 33.21
CA PHE A 224 13.61 8.29 33.64
C PHE A 224 13.11 9.19 32.48
N GLY A 225 11.78 9.22 32.35
CA GLY A 225 11.07 10.18 31.52
C GLY A 225 11.13 11.58 32.09
N GLY A 226 12.09 12.35 31.70
CA GLY A 226 12.12 13.79 31.88
C GLY A 226 12.31 14.45 30.52
N PHE A 227 11.27 15.04 29.95
CA PHE A 227 11.24 16.14 28.96
C PHE A 227 12.33 16.24 27.86
N SER A 228 13.06 15.19 27.51
CA SER A 228 14.10 15.20 26.50
C SER A 228 13.76 14.45 25.20
N SER A 229 12.49 14.17 24.93
CA SER A 229 12.08 13.41 23.73
C SER A 229 11.96 14.24 22.43
N LEU A 230 12.35 15.51 22.42
CA LEU A 230 12.29 16.37 21.23
C LEU A 230 13.58 16.39 20.40
N GLY A 231 14.53 15.48 20.65
CA GLY A 231 15.81 15.48 19.91
C GLY A 231 16.45 14.11 19.73
N GLN A 232 15.91 13.07 20.31
CA GLN A 232 16.43 11.72 20.17
C GLN A 232 15.46 10.93 19.27
N THR A 233 15.65 11.05 17.96
CA THR A 233 15.10 10.06 17.04
C THR A 233 15.73 8.73 17.44
N ASP A 234 14.92 7.85 18.04
CA ASP A 234 15.29 6.45 18.23
C ASP A 234 15.88 5.99 16.88
N ARG A 235 17.10 5.47 16.93
CA ARG A 235 17.80 5.04 15.70
C ARG A 235 17.01 3.88 15.13
N ILE A 236 16.07 4.18 14.23
CA ILE A 236 15.28 3.18 13.52
C ILE A 236 16.24 2.53 12.52
N LYS A 237 16.60 1.28 12.79
CA LYS A 237 17.31 0.44 11.81
C LYS A 237 16.27 -0.01 10.77
N LYS A 238 16.55 0.24 9.49
CA LYS A 238 15.75 -0.28 8.37
C LYS A 238 16.48 -1.44 7.73
N ILE A 239 15.77 -2.53 7.52
CA ILE A 239 16.24 -3.68 6.75
C ILE A 239 15.28 -3.97 5.61
N HIS A 240 15.76 -4.62 4.58
CA HIS A 240 15.02 -4.93 3.37
C HIS A 240 15.10 -6.42 3.05
N SER A 241 14.01 -6.95 2.54
CA SER A 241 13.95 -8.31 2.01
C SER A 241 14.56 -8.39 0.60
N ASN A 242 14.59 -9.58 0.05
CA ASN A 242 14.69 -9.80 -1.39
C ASN A 242 13.45 -9.22 -2.11
N SER A 243 13.53 -9.08 -3.43
CA SER A 243 12.37 -8.86 -4.32
C SER A 243 11.93 -10.18 -4.94
N LEU A 244 10.71 -10.23 -5.48
CA LEU A 244 10.16 -11.41 -6.17
C LEU A 244 9.57 -10.99 -7.52
N THR A 245 9.64 -11.88 -8.51
CA THR A 245 8.93 -11.75 -9.77
C THR A 245 7.75 -12.70 -9.79
N LEU A 246 6.63 -12.22 -10.31
CA LEU A 246 5.39 -12.98 -10.44
C LEU A 246 4.88 -12.84 -11.87
N LYS A 247 4.51 -13.95 -12.50
CA LYS A 247 3.88 -13.95 -13.82
C LYS A 247 2.39 -14.27 -13.68
N VAL A 248 1.55 -13.30 -14.02
CA VAL A 248 0.10 -13.48 -14.13
C VAL A 248 -0.24 -13.74 -15.58
N LYS A 249 -0.84 -14.88 -15.88
CA LYS A 249 -1.27 -15.26 -17.23
C LYS A 249 -2.71 -14.81 -17.45
N PRO A 250 -3.09 -14.38 -18.66
CA PRO A 250 -4.48 -14.23 -19.02
C PRO A 250 -5.20 -15.57 -18.92
N LEU A 251 -6.51 -15.53 -18.76
CA LEU A 251 -7.32 -16.75 -18.82
C LEU A 251 -7.21 -17.37 -20.21
N PRO A 252 -7.17 -18.71 -20.34
CA PRO A 252 -7.11 -19.39 -21.62
C PRO A 252 -8.36 -19.09 -22.47
N GLU A 253 -8.23 -19.24 -23.80
CA GLU A 253 -9.32 -19.07 -24.76
C GLU A 253 -10.06 -17.72 -24.68
N ALA A 254 -9.34 -16.66 -24.31
CA ALA A 254 -9.92 -15.31 -24.12
C ALA A 254 -11.10 -15.26 -23.15
N LEU A 255 -11.22 -16.23 -22.23
CA LEU A 255 -12.21 -16.19 -21.17
C LEU A 255 -12.01 -14.96 -20.30
N ARG A 256 -13.11 -14.39 -19.81
CA ARG A 256 -13.13 -13.31 -18.84
C ARG A 256 -13.64 -13.78 -17.49
N ILE A 257 -14.51 -14.79 -17.51
CA ILE A 257 -15.20 -15.29 -16.32
C ILE A 257 -14.39 -16.43 -15.74
N PHE A 258 -14.21 -16.39 -14.43
CA PHE A 258 -13.54 -17.44 -13.67
C PHE A 258 -14.29 -17.75 -12.38
N GLY A 259 -14.05 -18.95 -11.86
CA GLY A 259 -14.64 -19.32 -10.57
C GLY A 259 -15.00 -20.78 -10.44
N ASN A 260 -16.06 -21.02 -9.66
CA ASN A 260 -16.78 -22.28 -9.56
C ASN A 260 -18.27 -21.93 -9.62
N LEU A 261 -18.80 -21.89 -10.85
CA LEU A 261 -20.11 -21.33 -11.16
C LEU A 261 -21.11 -22.39 -11.56
N LYS A 262 -22.37 -22.11 -11.31
CA LYS A 262 -23.53 -22.89 -11.75
C LYS A 262 -24.56 -21.94 -12.34
N ILE A 263 -25.36 -22.42 -13.31
CA ILE A 263 -26.45 -21.66 -13.94
C ILE A 263 -27.77 -22.38 -13.76
N LYS A 264 -28.85 -21.60 -13.59
CA LYS A 264 -30.23 -22.07 -13.60
C LYS A 264 -31.11 -21.11 -14.38
N ALA A 265 -32.12 -21.65 -15.08
CA ALA A 265 -33.21 -20.91 -15.66
C ALA A 265 -34.53 -21.38 -15.00
N ASN A 266 -35.29 -20.47 -14.43
CA ASN A 266 -36.53 -20.75 -13.76
C ASN A 266 -37.64 -19.90 -14.38
N ILE A 267 -38.83 -20.49 -14.57
CA ILE A 267 -40.03 -19.79 -14.99
C ILE A 267 -41.07 -19.83 -13.87
N ASP A 268 -41.92 -18.82 -13.81
CA ASP A 268 -42.97 -18.74 -12.83
C ASP A 268 -44.13 -19.72 -13.12
N LYS A 269 -44.36 -20.08 -14.38
CA LYS A 269 -45.41 -21.00 -14.83
C LYS A 269 -45.10 -21.60 -16.21
N ALA A 270 -45.40 -22.86 -16.42
CA ALA A 270 -45.16 -23.54 -17.73
C ALA A 270 -46.38 -23.46 -18.68
N ASN A 271 -47.56 -23.11 -18.17
CA ASN A 271 -48.78 -22.93 -18.95
C ASN A 271 -49.28 -21.50 -18.79
N ILE A 272 -49.47 -20.79 -19.88
CA ILE A 272 -49.95 -19.41 -19.92
C ILE A 272 -51.14 -19.29 -20.88
N LYS A 273 -51.95 -18.26 -20.72
CA LYS A 273 -52.98 -17.90 -21.68
C LYS A 273 -52.36 -17.01 -22.76
N GLN A 274 -52.96 -17.04 -23.97
CA GLN A 274 -52.60 -16.14 -25.05
C GLN A 274 -52.51 -14.69 -24.56
N GLY A 275 -51.43 -13.99 -24.90
CA GLY A 275 -51.15 -12.62 -24.46
C GLY A 275 -50.77 -12.46 -22.98
N GLN A 276 -50.69 -13.54 -22.20
CA GLN A 276 -50.24 -13.47 -20.81
C GLN A 276 -48.72 -13.52 -20.74
N ALA A 277 -48.13 -12.63 -19.93
CA ALA A 277 -46.70 -12.64 -19.68
C ALA A 277 -46.26 -13.83 -18.81
N LEU A 278 -45.16 -14.46 -19.19
CA LEU A 278 -44.41 -15.44 -18.43
C LEU A 278 -43.11 -14.76 -17.94
N ASN A 279 -42.74 -14.97 -16.68
CA ASN A 279 -41.48 -14.47 -16.15
C ASN A 279 -40.42 -15.58 -16.11
N LEU A 280 -39.31 -15.34 -16.82
CA LEU A 280 -38.10 -16.16 -16.78
C LEU A 280 -37.02 -15.45 -15.95
N THR A 281 -36.37 -16.20 -15.09
CA THR A 281 -35.23 -15.73 -14.33
C THR A 281 -34.03 -16.63 -14.57
N ILE A 282 -32.96 -16.06 -15.12
CA ILE A 282 -31.65 -16.71 -15.20
C ILE A 282 -30.86 -16.33 -13.97
N THR A 283 -30.31 -17.33 -13.29
CA THR A 283 -29.49 -17.13 -12.09
C THR A 283 -28.18 -17.88 -12.26
N ILE A 284 -27.07 -17.17 -12.13
CA ILE A 284 -25.72 -17.73 -12.03
C ILE A 284 -25.26 -17.54 -10.58
N TYR A 285 -24.77 -18.59 -9.95
CA TYR A 285 -24.42 -18.58 -8.53
C TYR A 285 -23.17 -19.42 -8.26
N GLY A 286 -22.46 -19.10 -7.16
CA GLY A 286 -21.23 -19.76 -6.76
C GLY A 286 -20.17 -18.79 -6.27
N GLN A 287 -18.94 -19.00 -6.66
CA GLN A 287 -17.78 -18.13 -6.39
C GLN A 287 -17.13 -17.75 -7.71
N GLY A 288 -17.02 -16.47 -8.01
CA GLY A 288 -16.42 -15.96 -9.25
C GLY A 288 -16.57 -14.46 -9.40
N ASN A 289 -16.14 -13.93 -10.54
CA ASN A 289 -16.26 -12.52 -10.92
C ASN A 289 -17.58 -12.28 -11.66
N PHE A 290 -18.63 -12.04 -10.91
CA PHE A 290 -19.99 -11.83 -11.45
C PHE A 290 -20.13 -10.55 -12.26
N GLU A 291 -19.30 -9.54 -11.99
CA GLU A 291 -19.26 -8.25 -12.67
C GLU A 291 -18.92 -8.34 -14.17
N ASP A 292 -18.19 -9.40 -14.56
CA ASP A 292 -17.77 -9.62 -15.93
C ASP A 292 -18.76 -10.47 -16.74
N ILE A 293 -19.86 -10.93 -16.14
CA ILE A 293 -20.86 -11.72 -16.82
C ILE A 293 -21.74 -10.81 -17.70
N GLU A 294 -21.66 -11.03 -19.02
CA GLU A 294 -22.46 -10.30 -19.98
C GLU A 294 -23.92 -10.70 -19.91
N LYS A 295 -24.81 -9.79 -20.32
CA LYS A 295 -26.24 -10.04 -20.38
C LYS A 295 -26.55 -11.09 -21.46
N TYR A 296 -27.50 -11.95 -21.17
CA TYR A 296 -28.08 -12.83 -22.17
C TYR A 296 -29.04 -12.04 -23.04
N HIS A 297 -28.99 -12.27 -24.33
CA HIS A 297 -29.97 -11.84 -25.31
C HIS A 297 -30.89 -13.03 -25.64
N LEU A 298 -32.17 -12.82 -25.52
CA LEU A 298 -33.16 -13.85 -25.78
C LEU A 298 -34.05 -13.38 -26.90
N ASP A 299 -34.01 -14.11 -27.99
CA ASP A 299 -34.88 -13.96 -29.17
C ASP A 299 -35.59 -15.29 -29.41
N ILE A 300 -36.88 -15.30 -29.38
CA ILE A 300 -37.72 -16.51 -29.60
C ILE A 300 -38.76 -16.15 -30.64
N GLU A 301 -38.83 -16.96 -31.69
CA GLU A 301 -39.76 -16.74 -32.79
C GLU A 301 -41.21 -16.67 -32.32
N ASN A 302 -41.98 -15.73 -32.87
CA ASN A 302 -43.39 -15.47 -32.55
C ASN A 302 -43.65 -15.10 -31.06
N THR A 303 -42.64 -14.51 -30.40
CA THR A 303 -42.80 -13.99 -29.02
C THR A 303 -42.36 -12.55 -28.96
N THR A 304 -42.82 -11.82 -27.91
CA THR A 304 -42.28 -10.53 -27.52
C THR A 304 -41.55 -10.70 -26.21
N VAL A 305 -40.23 -10.42 -26.23
CA VAL A 305 -39.37 -10.57 -25.08
C VAL A 305 -38.95 -9.20 -24.56
N TYR A 306 -39.21 -8.96 -23.29
CA TYR A 306 -38.69 -7.82 -22.52
C TYR A 306 -37.62 -8.31 -21.56
N SER A 307 -36.51 -7.64 -21.48
CA SER A 307 -35.43 -8.01 -20.55
C SER A 307 -35.14 -6.86 -19.58
N ASP A 308 -34.97 -7.19 -18.32
CA ASP A 308 -34.44 -6.28 -17.32
C ASP A 308 -32.92 -6.14 -17.42
N GLU A 309 -32.37 -5.12 -16.77
CA GLU A 309 -30.95 -5.04 -16.51
C GLU A 309 -30.50 -6.21 -15.63
N SER A 310 -29.29 -6.69 -15.84
CA SER A 310 -28.73 -7.72 -14.96
C SER A 310 -28.30 -7.11 -13.62
N GLU A 311 -28.54 -7.85 -12.55
CA GLU A 311 -28.14 -7.50 -11.20
C GLU A 311 -27.13 -8.53 -10.68
N PHE A 312 -26.10 -8.11 -9.98
CA PHE A 312 -25.15 -9.02 -9.35
C PHE A 312 -24.85 -8.62 -7.91
N SER A 313 -24.47 -9.61 -7.12
CA SER A 313 -24.05 -9.50 -5.75
C SER A 313 -22.80 -10.36 -5.52
N TYR A 314 -22.32 -10.45 -4.30
CA TYR A 314 -21.11 -11.20 -3.94
C TYR A 314 -21.10 -12.68 -4.42
N ASN A 315 -22.25 -13.34 -4.48
CA ASN A 315 -22.33 -14.78 -4.79
C ASN A 315 -23.38 -15.14 -5.85
N GLN A 316 -23.93 -14.16 -6.54
CA GLN A 316 -25.03 -14.37 -7.48
C GLN A 316 -25.08 -13.26 -8.53
N TRP A 317 -25.36 -13.66 -9.77
CA TRP A 317 -25.78 -12.82 -10.88
C TRP A 317 -27.18 -13.24 -11.30
N GLN A 318 -28.05 -12.29 -11.69
CA GLN A 318 -29.41 -12.56 -12.08
C GLN A 318 -29.87 -11.63 -13.20
N GLN A 319 -30.63 -12.18 -14.16
CA GLN A 319 -31.36 -11.42 -15.19
C GLN A 319 -32.76 -11.95 -15.33
N LYS A 320 -33.72 -11.04 -15.48
CA LYS A 320 -35.15 -11.35 -15.60
C LYS A 320 -35.64 -10.99 -17.00
N PHE A 321 -36.58 -11.80 -17.49
CA PHE A 321 -37.27 -11.59 -18.75
C PHE A 321 -38.75 -11.75 -18.55
N ALA A 322 -39.55 -10.94 -19.25
CA ALA A 322 -40.95 -11.13 -19.42
C ALA A 322 -41.23 -11.51 -20.87
N ILE A 323 -41.87 -12.66 -21.11
CA ILE A 323 -42.11 -13.22 -22.44
C ILE A 323 -43.61 -13.29 -22.65
N VAL A 324 -44.09 -12.71 -23.74
CA VAL A 324 -45.48 -12.74 -24.16
C VAL A 324 -45.58 -13.49 -25.49
N ALA A 325 -46.47 -14.43 -25.59
CA ALA A 325 -46.65 -15.27 -26.77
C ALA A 325 -48.12 -15.61 -27.05
N ASP A 326 -48.42 -15.86 -28.31
CA ASP A 326 -49.74 -16.30 -28.78
C ASP A 326 -49.77 -17.78 -29.22
N GLN A 327 -48.60 -18.42 -29.21
CA GLN A 327 -48.41 -19.83 -29.63
C GLN A 327 -47.42 -20.50 -28.65
N ASN A 328 -47.41 -21.84 -28.64
CA ASN A 328 -46.46 -22.62 -27.88
C ASN A 328 -45.02 -22.27 -28.36
N PHE A 329 -44.10 -22.18 -27.42
CA PHE A 329 -42.71 -21.85 -27.68
C PHE A 329 -41.76 -22.61 -26.77
N THR A 330 -40.50 -22.64 -27.12
CA THR A 330 -39.44 -23.26 -26.30
C THR A 330 -38.43 -22.18 -25.91
N ILE A 331 -38.16 -22.01 -24.64
CA ILE A 331 -37.06 -21.21 -24.14
C ILE A 331 -35.77 -22.02 -24.36
N PRO A 332 -34.78 -21.48 -25.07
CA PRO A 332 -33.53 -22.22 -25.36
C PRO A 332 -32.71 -22.43 -24.09
N SER A 333 -31.76 -23.35 -24.13
CA SER A 333 -30.76 -23.52 -23.09
C SER A 333 -29.81 -22.34 -23.06
N PHE A 334 -29.38 -21.95 -21.87
CA PHE A 334 -28.37 -20.91 -21.63
C PHE A 334 -27.07 -21.54 -21.22
N THR A 335 -25.98 -21.12 -21.84
CA THR A 335 -24.63 -21.64 -21.56
C THR A 335 -23.76 -20.53 -20.98
N LEU A 336 -22.97 -20.89 -19.96
CA LEU A 336 -21.91 -20.07 -19.39
C LEU A 336 -20.59 -20.79 -19.51
N ASP A 337 -19.65 -20.18 -20.22
CA ASP A 337 -18.26 -20.62 -20.31
C ASP A 337 -17.44 -19.85 -19.28
N TYR A 338 -16.64 -20.55 -18.49
CA TYR A 338 -15.80 -19.93 -17.50
C TYR A 338 -14.52 -20.76 -17.25
N PHE A 339 -13.51 -20.12 -16.66
CA PHE A 339 -12.30 -20.78 -16.21
C PHE A 339 -12.52 -21.35 -14.79
N ASP A 340 -12.50 -22.67 -14.67
CA ASP A 340 -12.60 -23.36 -13.38
C ASP A 340 -11.24 -23.33 -12.67
N LYS A 341 -11.15 -22.57 -11.56
CA LYS A 341 -9.92 -22.40 -10.80
C LYS A 341 -9.38 -23.69 -10.18
N ASN A 342 -10.22 -24.67 -9.89
CA ASN A 342 -9.81 -25.92 -9.28
C ASN A 342 -9.14 -26.86 -10.27
N THR A 343 -9.71 -26.93 -11.50
CA THR A 343 -9.20 -27.79 -12.56
C THR A 343 -8.23 -27.06 -13.50
N GLN A 344 -8.16 -25.72 -13.41
CA GLN A 344 -7.38 -24.82 -14.27
C GLN A 344 -7.70 -25.02 -15.78
N ARG A 345 -8.97 -25.22 -16.10
CA ARG A 345 -9.46 -25.47 -17.44
C ARG A 345 -10.75 -24.70 -17.70
N LYS A 346 -11.05 -24.49 -18.98
CA LYS A 346 -12.37 -24.04 -19.40
C LYS A 346 -13.41 -25.05 -18.98
N LYS A 347 -14.52 -24.58 -18.48
CA LYS A 347 -15.72 -25.35 -18.15
C LYS A 347 -16.94 -24.64 -18.68
N SER A 348 -17.88 -25.42 -19.20
CA SER A 348 -19.17 -24.96 -19.67
C SER A 348 -20.28 -25.52 -18.78
N VAL A 349 -21.18 -24.68 -18.33
CA VAL A 349 -22.41 -25.10 -17.63
C VAL A 349 -23.61 -24.60 -18.41
N THR A 350 -24.61 -25.49 -18.60
CA THR A 350 -25.74 -25.22 -19.46
C THR A 350 -27.04 -25.58 -18.76
N THR A 351 -28.08 -24.75 -18.93
CA THR A 351 -29.45 -25.06 -18.48
C THR A 351 -30.12 -26.01 -19.45
N GLN A 352 -31.22 -26.63 -19.03
CA GLN A 352 -32.11 -27.31 -19.97
C GLN A 352 -32.96 -26.28 -20.71
N SER A 353 -33.43 -26.61 -21.92
CA SER A 353 -34.53 -25.90 -22.59
C SER A 353 -35.84 -26.11 -21.87
N ILE A 354 -36.76 -25.16 -21.97
CA ILE A 354 -38.05 -25.20 -21.27
C ILE A 354 -39.16 -25.01 -22.30
N ASP A 355 -40.05 -25.99 -22.38
CA ASP A 355 -41.26 -25.91 -23.24
C ASP A 355 -42.37 -25.20 -22.50
N VAL A 356 -43.02 -24.25 -23.18
CA VAL A 356 -44.13 -23.45 -22.64
C VAL A 356 -45.36 -23.69 -23.50
N GLN A 357 -46.48 -24.01 -22.81
CA GLN A 357 -47.77 -24.23 -23.45
C GLN A 357 -48.61 -22.95 -23.36
N VAL A 358 -49.24 -22.56 -24.48
CA VAL A 358 -50.11 -21.39 -24.54
C VAL A 358 -51.54 -21.84 -24.77
N GLU A 359 -52.41 -21.69 -23.78
CA GLU A 359 -53.81 -22.00 -23.86
C GLU A 359 -54.51 -21.02 -24.81
N GLY A 360 -55.30 -21.55 -25.78
CA GLY A 360 -56.02 -20.76 -26.79
C GLY A 360 -55.21 -20.55 -28.09
N ALA A 361 -53.99 -21.12 -28.18
CA ALA A 361 -53.25 -21.11 -29.39
C ALA A 361 -54.04 -21.76 -30.55
N GLN A 362 -54.20 -21.04 -31.65
CA GLN A 362 -54.77 -21.62 -32.87
C GLN A 362 -53.78 -22.66 -33.44
N ALA A 363 -54.25 -23.87 -33.70
CA ALA A 363 -53.45 -24.91 -34.36
C ALA A 363 -52.95 -24.35 -35.69
N VAL A 364 -51.65 -24.25 -35.89
CA VAL A 364 -51.06 -23.91 -37.20
C VAL A 364 -51.45 -25.02 -38.14
N GLN A 365 -52.43 -24.80 -39.00
CA GLN A 365 -52.69 -25.70 -40.14
C GLN A 365 -51.44 -25.62 -41.04
N LYS A 366 -50.65 -26.71 -41.07
CA LYS A 366 -49.67 -26.93 -42.14
C LYS A 366 -50.44 -26.99 -43.44
N ILE A 367 -50.38 -25.93 -44.21
CA ILE A 367 -50.82 -25.97 -45.62
C ILE A 367 -49.84 -26.87 -46.34
N ALA A 368 -50.34 -28.01 -46.84
CA ALA A 368 -49.61 -29.02 -47.57
C ALA A 368 -49.15 -28.48 -48.92
#